data_9295c47220152a0515496a7c78f54e2b
#
_entry.id   9295c47220152a0515496a7c78f54e2b
#
_cell.length_a   1.000
_cell.length_b   1.000
_cell.length_c   1.000
_cell.angle_alpha   90.00
_cell.angle_beta   90.00
_cell.angle_gamma   90.00
#
_symmetry.space_group_name_H-M   'P 1'
#
loop_
_entity.id
_entity.type
_entity.pdbx_description
1 polymer ?
#
loop_
_entity_poly.entity_id
_entity_poly.type
_entity_poly.pdbx_seq_one_letter_code
_entity_poly.pdbx_strand_id
1 'polypeptide(L)'
;ALPIFLNDESSSMDEEVFARYFDPENIAYWLAFQLLTGNTDTQSRNVYLYSPQNSDCWYLLDWDNDGMLRRKEREIIQFSDSESWERGVSNYWGNVLFRRCLQTESFRQLLDTAMDELYAYMNQDRIESMLAHYRSVTEEYVWRMPDRLYVPITHEQYEEVLESIWPEIDEDYDYYWESYHNPMPFYIGTPSLQNGVLQLSWDTSYDFNAEDISYTVELARDYQFRQMVYREEHVVLPLTQTAAPAAGQYFIRVRATNTSGYTQDAFDYYVIDSGKVYGVKCFYIQPDGTVVEDTYEE
;
A
#
# COMPACT_ATOMS: atom_id res chain seq x y z
N ALA A 1 7.56 25.14 6.82
CA ALA A 1 7.90 25.23 5.40
C ALA A 1 7.63 23.92 4.68
N LEU A 2 8.32 22.83 5.05
CA LEU A 2 8.17 21.53 4.35
C LEU A 2 6.72 20.98 4.32
N PRO A 3 5.95 20.94 5.43
CA PRO A 3 4.56 20.47 5.35
C PRO A 3 3.67 21.34 4.46
N ILE A 4 3.89 22.64 4.42
CA ILE A 4 3.14 23.55 3.54
C ILE A 4 3.44 23.23 2.07
N PHE A 5 4.72 23.04 1.74
CA PHE A 5 5.14 22.68 0.39
C PHE A 5 4.57 21.31 -0.05
N LEU A 6 4.64 20.29 0.80
CA LEU A 6 4.16 18.96 0.47
C LEU A 6 2.63 18.92 0.27
N ASN A 7 1.88 19.72 1.02
CA ASN A 7 0.41 19.76 0.91
C ASN A 7 -0.11 20.78 -0.10
N ASP A 8 0.77 21.58 -0.72
CA ASP A 8 0.40 22.50 -1.80
C ASP A 8 0.44 21.77 -3.15
N GLU A 9 -0.62 21.05 -3.47
CA GLU A 9 -0.73 20.31 -4.74
C GLU A 9 -0.81 21.24 -5.98
N SER A 10 -0.97 22.55 -5.79
CA SER A 10 -0.92 23.53 -6.88
C SER A 10 0.51 23.84 -7.36
N SER A 11 1.53 23.53 -6.53
CA SER A 11 2.94 23.68 -6.88
C SER A 11 3.44 22.39 -7.56
N SER A 12 4.09 22.50 -8.73
CA SER A 12 4.76 21.35 -9.36
C SER A 12 5.95 20.88 -8.51
N MET A 13 6.16 19.58 -8.45
CA MET A 13 7.42 18.98 -7.97
C MET A 13 8.37 18.86 -9.17
N ASP A 14 8.71 20.00 -9.80
CA ASP A 14 9.76 19.98 -10.82
C ASP A 14 11.13 19.68 -10.17
N GLU A 15 12.09 19.32 -11.02
CA GLU A 15 13.42 18.91 -10.56
C GLU A 15 14.09 19.96 -9.65
N GLU A 16 13.94 21.24 -9.98
CA GLU A 16 14.58 22.33 -9.22
C GLU A 16 13.93 22.47 -7.84
N VAL A 17 12.61 22.48 -7.78
CA VAL A 17 11.86 22.61 -6.52
C VAL A 17 12.06 21.40 -5.65
N PHE A 18 12.04 20.19 -6.23
CA PHE A 18 12.28 18.95 -5.51
C PHE A 18 13.70 18.90 -4.94
N ALA A 19 14.72 19.14 -5.76
CA ALA A 19 16.13 19.13 -5.35
C ALA A 19 16.48 20.24 -4.31
N ARG A 20 15.66 21.26 -4.19
CA ARG A 20 15.84 22.28 -3.16
C ARG A 20 15.57 21.75 -1.75
N TYR A 21 14.61 20.84 -1.61
CA TYR A 21 14.15 20.33 -0.30
C TYR A 21 14.58 18.90 -0.03
N PHE A 22 14.88 18.13 -1.07
CA PHE A 22 15.21 16.72 -0.97
C PHE A 22 16.40 16.38 -1.84
N ASP A 23 17.12 15.33 -1.46
CA ASP A 23 18.04 14.65 -2.35
C ASP A 23 17.26 13.60 -3.15
N PRO A 24 17.07 13.80 -4.47
CA PRO A 24 16.26 12.90 -5.29
C PRO A 24 16.85 11.50 -5.40
N GLU A 25 18.19 11.36 -5.46
CA GLU A 25 18.84 10.05 -5.48
C GLU A 25 18.59 9.30 -4.17
N ASN A 26 18.78 9.97 -3.03
CA ASN A 26 18.53 9.35 -1.74
C ASN A 26 17.09 8.82 -1.64
N ILE A 27 16.08 9.62 -2.05
CA ILE A 27 14.68 9.17 -1.99
C ILE A 27 14.42 8.03 -2.98
N ALA A 28 14.98 8.10 -4.19
CA ALA A 28 14.79 7.05 -5.20
C ALA A 28 15.39 5.71 -4.74
N TYR A 29 16.64 5.71 -4.24
CA TYR A 29 17.26 4.47 -3.74
C TYR A 29 16.59 3.94 -2.47
N TRP A 30 16.18 4.83 -1.56
CA TRP A 30 15.42 4.42 -0.39
C TRP A 30 14.10 3.76 -0.81
N LEU A 31 13.34 4.39 -1.69
CA LEU A 31 12.05 3.87 -2.15
C LEU A 31 12.23 2.57 -2.95
N ALA A 32 13.23 2.50 -3.84
CA ALA A 32 13.55 1.30 -4.59
C ALA A 32 13.89 0.12 -3.67
N PHE A 33 14.68 0.36 -2.61
CA PHE A 33 15.00 -0.67 -1.62
C PHE A 33 13.74 -1.19 -0.91
N GLN A 34 12.86 -0.30 -0.47
CA GLN A 34 11.62 -0.69 0.20
C GLN A 34 10.68 -1.48 -0.74
N LEU A 35 10.57 -1.05 -2.01
CA LEU A 35 9.76 -1.72 -3.01
C LEU A 35 10.31 -3.12 -3.35
N LEU A 36 11.63 -3.21 -3.56
CA LEU A 36 12.32 -4.45 -3.93
C LEU A 36 12.31 -5.50 -2.81
N THR A 37 12.21 -5.05 -1.55
CA THR A 37 12.15 -5.95 -0.39
C THR A 37 10.73 -6.16 0.14
N GLY A 38 9.73 -5.66 -0.57
CA GLY A 38 8.32 -5.81 -0.19
C GLY A 38 8.00 -5.27 1.22
N ASN A 39 8.71 -4.21 1.66
CA ASN A 39 8.49 -3.64 2.98
C ASN A 39 7.22 -2.80 3.01
N THR A 40 6.16 -3.32 3.61
CA THR A 40 4.86 -2.66 3.69
C THR A 40 4.73 -1.70 4.89
N ASP A 41 5.68 -1.68 5.81
CA ASP A 41 5.59 -0.93 7.06
C ASP A 41 6.17 0.49 6.97
N THR A 42 6.79 0.86 5.83
CA THR A 42 7.49 2.13 5.64
C THR A 42 6.69 3.18 4.87
N GLN A 43 5.43 2.95 4.55
CA GLN A 43 4.58 3.93 3.86
C GLN A 43 4.18 5.11 4.77
N SER A 44 3.99 4.88 6.07
CA SER A 44 3.53 5.87 7.05
C SER A 44 4.21 5.75 8.42
N ARG A 45 4.83 4.63 8.70
CA ARG A 45 5.64 4.34 9.90
C ARG A 45 7.08 4.13 9.47
N ASN A 46 8.01 4.12 10.42
CA ASN A 46 9.42 3.81 10.16
C ASN A 46 10.06 4.67 9.06
N VAL A 47 9.51 5.85 8.81
CA VAL A 47 10.03 6.85 7.86
C VAL A 47 10.71 7.95 8.65
N TYR A 48 12.03 8.01 8.57
CA TYR A 48 12.82 9.03 9.24
C TYR A 48 13.37 10.03 8.24
N LEU A 49 13.05 11.31 8.48
CA LEU A 49 13.60 12.42 7.72
C LEU A 49 14.71 13.09 8.53
N TYR A 50 15.86 13.25 7.92
CA TYR A 50 17.02 13.95 8.47
C TYR A 50 17.34 15.18 7.65
N SER A 51 17.58 16.31 8.32
CA SER A 51 18.10 17.53 7.69
C SER A 51 19.33 18.00 8.45
N PRO A 52 20.50 18.11 7.79
CA PRO A 52 21.70 18.68 8.41
C PRO A 52 21.48 20.13 8.84
N GLN A 53 22.13 20.58 9.92
CA GLN A 53 21.98 21.95 10.43
C GLN A 53 22.45 23.04 9.43
N ASN A 54 23.27 22.67 8.47
CA ASN A 54 23.86 23.58 7.48
C ASN A 54 23.23 23.44 6.09
N SER A 55 22.10 22.75 5.98
CA SER A 55 21.39 22.53 4.72
C SER A 55 19.90 22.56 4.96
N ASP A 56 19.13 23.02 3.95
CA ASP A 56 17.67 22.94 3.93
C ASP A 56 17.17 21.61 3.30
N CYS A 57 18.11 20.77 2.84
CA CYS A 57 17.81 19.49 2.20
C CYS A 57 17.46 18.43 3.24
N TRP A 58 16.47 17.61 2.91
CA TRP A 58 16.00 16.47 3.71
C TRP A 58 16.40 15.16 3.04
N TYR A 59 16.77 14.20 3.86
CA TYR A 59 17.16 12.84 3.47
C TYR A 59 16.28 11.83 4.18
N LEU A 60 15.93 10.75 3.50
CA LEU A 60 15.36 9.55 4.13
C LEU A 60 16.47 8.70 4.73
N LEU A 61 16.25 8.20 5.92
CA LEU A 61 17.13 7.25 6.59
C LEU A 61 16.40 5.90 6.70
N ASP A 62 17.14 4.83 6.47
CA ASP A 62 16.64 3.48 6.73
C ASP A 62 16.52 3.24 8.24
N TRP A 63 15.35 2.77 8.63
CA TRP A 63 15.04 2.46 10.01
C TRP A 63 14.00 1.35 10.08
N ASP A 64 14.23 0.36 10.97
CA ASP A 64 13.27 -0.67 11.35
C ASP A 64 12.70 -1.43 10.14
N ASN A 65 13.62 -2.00 9.35
CA ASN A 65 13.29 -2.77 8.15
C ASN A 65 12.87 -4.22 8.44
N ASP A 66 12.36 -4.53 9.63
CA ASP A 66 11.91 -5.87 10.01
C ASP A 66 10.60 -6.29 9.32
N GLY A 67 9.91 -5.34 8.67
CA GLY A 67 8.74 -5.58 7.83
C GLY A 67 9.05 -6.16 6.44
N MET A 68 10.33 -6.16 6.02
CA MET A 68 10.74 -6.61 4.68
C MET A 68 10.82 -8.15 4.57
N LEU A 69 10.65 -8.67 3.34
CA LEU A 69 10.86 -10.09 2.99
C LEU A 69 10.06 -11.06 3.89
N ARG A 70 8.83 -10.73 4.20
CA ARG A 70 7.97 -11.47 5.15
C ARG A 70 6.79 -12.18 4.49
N ARG A 71 6.70 -12.20 3.17
CA ARG A 71 5.53 -12.77 2.49
C ARG A 71 5.34 -14.26 2.83
N LYS A 72 6.42 -15.04 2.76
CA LYS A 72 6.37 -16.47 3.11
C LYS A 72 6.08 -16.69 4.59
N GLU A 73 6.67 -15.91 5.48
CA GLU A 73 6.38 -15.98 6.93
C GLU A 73 4.90 -15.72 7.20
N ARG A 74 4.33 -14.65 6.60
CA ARG A 74 2.91 -14.30 6.76
C ARG A 74 1.99 -15.41 6.24
N GLU A 75 2.30 -16.02 5.10
CA GLU A 75 1.58 -17.18 4.59
C GLU A 75 1.58 -18.35 5.60
N ILE A 76 2.74 -18.68 6.17
CA ILE A 76 2.91 -19.77 7.12
C ILE A 76 2.12 -19.54 8.41
N ILE A 77 2.16 -18.33 8.96
CA ILE A 77 1.42 -17.99 10.19
C ILE A 77 -0.05 -17.65 9.93
N GLN A 78 -0.52 -17.81 8.69
CA GLN A 78 -1.90 -17.53 8.27
C GLN A 78 -2.32 -16.08 8.57
N PHE A 79 -1.41 -15.16 8.47
CA PHE A 79 -1.74 -13.74 8.49
C PHE A 79 -2.44 -13.43 7.17
N SER A 80 -3.76 -13.25 7.21
CA SER A 80 -4.54 -13.00 6.00
C SER A 80 -4.32 -11.56 5.55
N ASP A 81 -3.30 -11.33 4.76
CA ASP A 81 -3.20 -10.12 3.97
C ASP A 81 -3.92 -10.35 2.66
N SER A 82 -4.93 -9.58 2.41
CA SER A 82 -5.44 -9.47 1.06
C SER A 82 -4.47 -8.53 0.29
N GLU A 83 -4.16 -8.92 -0.91
CA GLU A 83 -3.12 -8.35 -1.75
C GLU A 83 -3.43 -6.95 -2.35
N SER A 84 -4.42 -6.18 -1.84
CA SER A 84 -5.04 -5.16 -2.67
C SER A 84 -4.13 -4.01 -3.06
N TRP A 85 -3.52 -3.29 -2.13
CA TRP A 85 -2.72 -2.11 -2.45
C TRP A 85 -1.36 -2.05 -1.73
N GLU A 86 -1.11 -2.95 -0.80
CA GLU A 86 0.14 -2.99 0.00
C GLU A 86 1.31 -3.60 -0.79
N ARG A 87 1.37 -3.43 -2.12
CA ARG A 87 2.45 -3.94 -2.96
C ARG A 87 2.78 -2.98 -4.11
N GLY A 88 4.06 -2.91 -4.50
CA GLY A 88 4.51 -2.04 -5.57
C GLY A 88 4.29 -0.56 -5.26
N VAL A 89 4.16 0.28 -6.28
CA VAL A 89 4.03 1.73 -6.12
C VAL A 89 2.75 2.15 -5.41
N SER A 90 1.70 1.34 -5.46
CA SER A 90 0.43 1.61 -4.79
C SER A 90 0.56 1.67 -3.27
N ASN A 91 1.48 0.88 -2.67
CA ASN A 91 1.76 0.91 -1.24
C ASN A 91 2.18 2.31 -0.75
N TYR A 92 2.89 3.07 -1.58
CA TYR A 92 3.39 4.41 -1.24
C TYR A 92 2.50 5.55 -1.71
N TRP A 93 1.44 5.26 -2.47
CA TRP A 93 0.56 6.26 -3.07
C TRP A 93 -0.23 7.08 -2.03
N GLY A 94 -0.56 6.50 -0.89
CA GLY A 94 -1.24 7.19 0.22
C GLY A 94 -0.41 8.27 0.89
N ASN A 95 0.92 8.21 0.81
CA ASN A 95 1.84 9.21 1.36
C ASN A 95 2.06 10.34 0.37
N VAL A 96 1.77 11.58 0.79
CA VAL A 96 1.83 12.77 -0.09
C VAL A 96 3.21 13.00 -0.70
N LEU A 97 4.31 12.73 0.03
CA LEU A 97 5.66 12.86 -0.50
C LEU A 97 5.89 11.87 -1.65
N PHE A 98 5.66 10.59 -1.39
CA PHE A 98 5.88 9.54 -2.39
C PHE A 98 4.93 9.66 -3.58
N ARG A 99 3.65 9.97 -3.35
CA ARG A 99 2.69 10.24 -4.43
C ARG A 99 3.18 11.32 -5.37
N ARG A 100 3.64 12.47 -4.84
CA ARG A 100 4.15 13.57 -5.65
C ARG A 100 5.44 13.20 -6.39
N CYS A 101 6.33 12.43 -5.75
CA CYS A 101 7.51 11.87 -6.40
C CYS A 101 7.12 10.98 -7.58
N LEU A 102 6.21 10.04 -7.37
CA LEU A 102 5.74 9.10 -8.39
C LEU A 102 4.99 9.80 -9.54
N GLN A 103 4.31 10.91 -9.30
CA GLN A 103 3.68 11.73 -10.35
C GLN A 103 4.71 12.50 -11.20
N THR A 104 5.95 12.65 -10.75
CA THR A 104 7.01 13.38 -11.46
C THR A 104 7.80 12.44 -12.35
N GLU A 105 7.77 12.66 -13.66
CA GLU A 105 8.37 11.76 -14.65
C GLU A 105 9.90 11.58 -14.45
N SER A 106 10.62 12.69 -14.23
CA SER A 106 12.07 12.63 -13.99
C SER A 106 12.43 11.84 -12.74
N PHE A 107 11.60 11.91 -11.69
CA PHE A 107 11.78 11.09 -10.51
C PHE A 107 11.53 9.59 -10.79
N ARG A 108 10.49 9.24 -11.56
CA ARG A 108 10.28 7.85 -11.95
C ARG A 108 11.45 7.27 -12.72
N GLN A 109 12.04 8.03 -13.67
CA GLN A 109 13.24 7.59 -14.39
C GLN A 109 14.44 7.32 -13.47
N LEU A 110 14.57 8.14 -12.42
CA LEU A 110 15.60 7.93 -11.39
C LEU A 110 15.29 6.70 -10.52
N LEU A 111 14.03 6.52 -10.16
CA LEU A 111 13.56 5.35 -9.41
C LEU A 111 13.74 4.06 -10.22
N ASP A 112 13.43 4.06 -11.52
CA ASP A 112 13.67 2.95 -12.43
C ASP A 112 15.14 2.56 -12.45
N THR A 113 16.03 3.56 -12.55
CA THR A 113 17.49 3.34 -12.51
C THR A 113 17.92 2.75 -11.17
N ALA A 114 17.43 3.30 -10.06
CA ALA A 114 17.74 2.80 -8.71
C ALA A 114 17.24 1.36 -8.50
N MET A 115 16.07 1.03 -9.06
CA MET A 115 15.49 -0.30 -9.01
C MET A 115 16.38 -1.31 -9.74
N ASP A 116 16.78 -1.00 -10.98
CA ASP A 116 17.67 -1.85 -11.78
C ASP A 116 19.04 -2.07 -11.11
N GLU A 117 19.64 -1.01 -10.58
CA GLU A 117 20.92 -1.08 -9.91
C GLU A 117 20.88 -1.88 -8.61
N LEU A 118 19.83 -1.69 -7.80
CA LEU A 118 19.65 -2.46 -6.56
C LEU A 118 19.35 -3.92 -6.85
N TYR A 119 18.50 -4.23 -7.83
CA TYR A 119 18.22 -5.60 -8.22
C TYR A 119 19.48 -6.32 -8.72
N ALA A 120 20.28 -5.65 -9.56
CA ALA A 120 21.58 -6.20 -10.02
C ALA A 120 22.57 -6.39 -8.85
N TYR A 121 22.54 -5.51 -7.84
CA TYR A 121 23.36 -5.63 -6.63
C TYR A 121 22.89 -6.75 -5.71
N MET A 122 21.58 -6.85 -5.48
CA MET A 122 20.93 -7.85 -4.63
C MET A 122 20.61 -9.15 -5.40
N ASN A 123 21.52 -9.58 -6.31
CA ASN A 123 21.33 -10.80 -7.09
C ASN A 123 21.34 -12.06 -6.21
N GLN A 124 20.87 -13.17 -6.80
CA GLN A 124 20.72 -14.46 -6.12
C GLN A 124 21.99 -14.90 -5.39
N ASP A 125 23.15 -14.93 -6.08
CA ASP A 125 24.42 -15.40 -5.50
C ASP A 125 24.80 -14.59 -4.24
N ARG A 126 24.57 -13.28 -4.29
CA ARG A 126 24.86 -12.39 -3.16
C ARG A 126 23.91 -12.63 -2.00
N ILE A 127 22.61 -12.71 -2.26
CA ILE A 127 21.60 -12.96 -1.22
C ILE A 127 21.85 -14.31 -0.57
N GLU A 128 22.04 -15.38 -1.33
CA GLU A 128 22.34 -16.71 -0.80
C GLU A 128 23.64 -16.72 0.03
N SER A 129 24.68 -16.02 -0.43
CA SER A 129 25.94 -15.89 0.31
C SER A 129 25.76 -15.15 1.64
N MET A 130 24.98 -14.07 1.64
CA MET A 130 24.68 -13.30 2.86
C MET A 130 23.84 -14.15 3.85
N LEU A 131 22.82 -14.84 3.37
CA LEU A 131 21.99 -15.72 4.16
C LEU A 131 22.82 -16.85 4.79
N ALA A 132 23.69 -17.50 4.00
CA ALA A 132 24.57 -18.53 4.53
C ALA A 132 25.51 -18.00 5.63
N HIS A 133 26.04 -16.78 5.44
CA HIS A 133 26.88 -16.13 6.45
C HIS A 133 26.10 -15.83 7.74
N TYR A 134 24.97 -15.13 7.65
CA TYR A 134 24.16 -14.78 8.82
C TYR A 134 23.63 -16.03 9.54
N ARG A 135 23.17 -17.02 8.78
CA ARG A 135 22.72 -18.30 9.30
C ARG A 135 23.80 -18.98 10.13
N SER A 136 25.05 -19.02 9.65
CA SER A 136 26.17 -19.62 10.36
C SER A 136 26.45 -19.01 11.74
N VAL A 137 26.00 -17.75 11.95
CA VAL A 137 26.17 -17.01 13.20
C VAL A 137 24.93 -17.07 14.08
N THR A 138 23.72 -17.05 13.50
CA THR A 138 22.47 -16.86 14.26
C THR A 138 21.72 -18.14 14.57
N GLU A 139 21.82 -19.17 13.72
CA GLU A 139 21.00 -20.38 13.80
C GLU A 139 21.18 -21.12 15.15
N GLU A 140 22.40 -21.19 15.65
CA GLU A 140 22.66 -21.80 16.97
C GLU A 140 21.89 -21.11 18.08
N TYR A 141 21.72 -19.79 18.01
CA TYR A 141 21.02 -19.02 19.04
C TYR A 141 19.51 -19.13 18.91
N VAL A 142 18.98 -19.04 17.68
CA VAL A 142 17.53 -19.12 17.41
C VAL A 142 16.94 -20.44 17.93
N TRP A 143 17.63 -21.57 17.73
CA TRP A 143 17.15 -22.90 18.10
C TRP A 143 17.61 -23.35 19.50
N ARG A 144 18.29 -22.49 20.26
CA ARG A 144 18.74 -22.74 21.62
C ARG A 144 17.74 -22.22 22.65
N MET A 145 17.70 -22.87 23.82
CA MET A 145 16.93 -22.39 24.96
C MET A 145 17.58 -21.14 25.56
N PRO A 146 16.81 -20.07 25.90
CA PRO A 146 15.33 -20.00 25.90
C PRO A 146 14.70 -19.51 24.55
N ASP A 147 15.46 -19.00 23.59
CA ASP A 147 14.99 -18.35 22.41
C ASP A 147 14.05 -19.22 21.57
N ARG A 148 14.35 -20.52 21.47
CA ARG A 148 13.50 -21.52 20.84
C ARG A 148 12.02 -21.50 21.28
N LEU A 149 11.75 -21.08 22.53
CA LEU A 149 10.36 -21.00 23.04
C LEU A 149 9.53 -19.88 22.40
N TYR A 150 10.20 -18.91 21.80
CA TYR A 150 9.58 -17.71 21.22
C TYR A 150 9.55 -17.72 19.69
N VAL A 151 10.18 -18.71 19.07
CA VAL A 151 10.15 -18.87 17.60
C VAL A 151 8.76 -19.35 17.18
N PRO A 152 8.02 -18.58 16.39
CA PRO A 152 6.62 -18.88 16.07
C PRO A 152 6.45 -19.96 15.00
N ILE A 153 7.52 -20.39 14.35
CA ILE A 153 7.54 -21.34 13.24
C ILE A 153 8.42 -22.55 13.55
N THR A 154 8.21 -23.65 12.82
CA THR A 154 9.06 -24.86 12.93
C THR A 154 10.40 -24.65 12.21
N HIS A 155 11.36 -25.55 12.46
CA HIS A 155 12.64 -25.50 11.74
C HIS A 155 12.46 -25.70 10.22
N GLU A 156 11.54 -26.58 9.82
CA GLU A 156 11.20 -26.79 8.40
C GLU A 156 10.62 -25.53 7.75
N GLN A 157 9.69 -24.87 8.44
CA GLN A 157 9.12 -23.59 7.99
C GLN A 157 10.16 -22.46 7.94
N TYR A 158 11.14 -22.47 8.87
CA TYR A 158 12.26 -21.52 8.84
C TYR A 158 13.11 -21.71 7.56
N GLU A 159 13.38 -22.96 7.16
CA GLU A 159 14.06 -23.24 5.90
C GLU A 159 13.26 -22.73 4.70
N GLU A 160 11.95 -22.97 4.67
CA GLU A 160 11.06 -22.47 3.62
C GLU A 160 11.11 -20.94 3.52
N VAL A 161 11.15 -20.21 4.65
CA VAL A 161 11.28 -18.75 4.67
C VAL A 161 12.63 -18.31 4.09
N LEU A 162 13.73 -18.95 4.48
CA LEU A 162 15.06 -18.61 3.94
C LEU A 162 15.15 -18.85 2.43
N GLU A 163 14.58 -19.96 1.95
CA GLU A 163 14.53 -20.30 0.52
C GLU A 163 13.64 -19.35 -0.28
N SER A 164 12.66 -18.68 0.36
CA SER A 164 11.77 -17.75 -0.32
C SER A 164 12.34 -16.34 -0.50
N ILE A 165 13.41 -15.98 0.20
CA ILE A 165 13.93 -14.60 0.22
C ILE A 165 14.32 -14.10 -1.17
N TRP A 166 15.09 -14.87 -1.92
CA TRP A 166 15.45 -14.48 -3.29
C TRP A 166 14.22 -14.46 -4.23
N PRO A 167 13.39 -15.50 -4.29
CA PRO A 167 12.14 -15.45 -5.05
C PRO A 167 11.24 -14.26 -4.73
N GLU A 168 11.14 -13.83 -3.47
CA GLU A 168 10.36 -12.64 -3.11
C GLU A 168 10.94 -11.36 -3.71
N ILE A 169 12.27 -11.19 -3.71
CA ILE A 169 12.95 -10.06 -4.34
C ILE A 169 12.72 -10.05 -5.86
N ASP A 170 12.86 -11.21 -6.51
CA ASP A 170 12.69 -11.38 -7.96
C ASP A 170 11.24 -11.05 -8.38
N GLU A 171 10.26 -11.56 -7.66
CA GLU A 171 8.85 -11.26 -7.87
C GLU A 171 8.50 -9.79 -7.61
N ASP A 172 9.10 -9.15 -6.61
CA ASP A 172 8.84 -7.74 -6.30
C ASP A 172 9.49 -6.81 -7.32
N TYR A 173 10.63 -7.20 -7.91
CA TYR A 173 11.21 -6.51 -9.06
C TYR A 173 10.27 -6.55 -10.26
N ASP A 174 9.76 -7.72 -10.65
CA ASP A 174 8.82 -7.86 -11.76
C ASP A 174 7.52 -7.08 -11.48
N TYR A 175 7.00 -7.19 -10.26
CA TYR A 175 5.77 -6.51 -9.87
C TYR A 175 5.92 -4.99 -9.81
N TYR A 176 7.11 -4.45 -9.54
CA TYR A 176 7.35 -3.01 -9.62
C TYR A 176 6.93 -2.45 -10.97
N TRP A 177 7.39 -3.06 -12.06
CA TRP A 177 7.06 -2.66 -13.43
C TRP A 177 5.58 -2.87 -13.75
N GLU A 178 5.01 -3.97 -13.31
CA GLU A 178 3.60 -4.27 -13.50
C GLU A 178 2.70 -3.29 -12.75
N SER A 179 3.09 -2.85 -11.57
CA SER A 179 2.28 -2.00 -10.70
C SER A 179 1.92 -0.63 -11.30
N TYR A 180 2.69 -0.14 -12.29
CA TYR A 180 2.37 1.07 -13.04
C TYR A 180 1.20 0.93 -14.03
N HIS A 181 0.78 -0.29 -14.32
CA HIS A 181 -0.40 -0.54 -15.15
C HIS A 181 -1.71 -0.49 -14.36
N ASN A 182 -1.64 -0.61 -13.04
CA ASN A 182 -2.82 -0.55 -12.19
C ASN A 182 -3.28 0.90 -11.97
N PRO A 183 -4.61 1.15 -11.92
CA PRO A 183 -5.10 2.39 -11.33
C PRO A 183 -4.59 2.53 -9.90
N MET A 184 -4.33 3.75 -9.43
CA MET A 184 -3.86 3.97 -8.07
C MET A 184 -5.01 3.92 -7.06
N PRO A 185 -4.75 3.43 -5.82
CA PRO A 185 -5.77 3.37 -4.80
C PRO A 185 -6.24 4.77 -4.37
N PHE A 186 -7.45 4.84 -3.86
CA PHE A 186 -8.19 6.07 -3.52
C PHE A 186 -9.02 5.83 -2.27
N TYR A 187 -9.58 6.90 -1.66
CA TYR A 187 -10.44 6.76 -0.49
C TYR A 187 -11.92 6.80 -0.86
N ILE A 188 -12.72 5.98 -0.19
CA ILE A 188 -14.18 6.05 -0.23
C ILE A 188 -14.62 7.17 0.72
N GLY A 189 -15.37 8.13 0.20
CA GLY A 189 -15.93 9.22 1.00
C GLY A 189 -17.00 8.73 1.98
N THR A 190 -17.32 9.56 2.98
CA THR A 190 -18.41 9.29 3.93
C THR A 190 -19.75 9.27 3.19
N PRO A 191 -20.50 8.16 3.20
CA PRO A 191 -21.83 8.14 2.61
C PRO A 191 -22.76 9.16 3.28
N SER A 192 -23.65 9.78 2.51
CA SER A 192 -24.61 10.73 3.05
C SER A 192 -26.03 10.39 2.64
N LEU A 193 -26.99 10.62 3.56
CA LEU A 193 -28.39 10.33 3.34
C LEU A 193 -29.19 11.64 3.32
N GLN A 194 -29.82 11.94 2.17
CA GLN A 194 -30.64 13.14 2.02
C GLN A 194 -31.93 12.82 1.25
N ASN A 195 -33.07 13.23 1.79
CA ASN A 195 -34.38 13.09 1.14
C ASN A 195 -34.70 11.65 0.66
N GLY A 196 -34.29 10.64 1.41
CA GLY A 196 -34.52 9.25 1.05
C GLY A 196 -33.58 8.71 -0.05
N VAL A 197 -32.49 9.42 -0.34
CA VAL A 197 -31.43 9.03 -1.30
C VAL A 197 -30.12 8.90 -0.56
N LEU A 198 -29.48 7.74 -0.69
CA LEU A 198 -28.12 7.50 -0.21
C LEU A 198 -27.14 7.90 -1.32
N GLN A 199 -26.29 8.85 -1.01
CA GLN A 199 -25.21 9.30 -1.90
C GLN A 199 -23.90 8.60 -1.50
N LEU A 200 -23.21 8.07 -2.49
CA LEU A 200 -21.92 7.39 -2.36
C LEU A 200 -20.92 8.14 -3.22
N SER A 201 -19.76 8.46 -2.67
CA SER A 201 -18.68 9.16 -3.37
C SER A 201 -17.33 8.59 -3.00
N TRP A 202 -16.33 8.84 -3.82
CA TRP A 202 -14.94 8.43 -3.61
C TRP A 202 -13.99 9.40 -4.31
N ASP A 203 -12.70 9.33 -4.01
CA ASP A 203 -11.69 10.12 -4.71
C ASP A 203 -11.46 9.54 -6.12
N THR A 204 -11.07 10.40 -7.05
CA THR A 204 -10.68 9.94 -8.39
C THR A 204 -9.37 9.15 -8.31
N SER A 205 -9.39 7.92 -8.83
CA SER A 205 -8.17 7.13 -9.01
C SER A 205 -7.28 7.76 -10.09
N TYR A 206 -5.98 7.56 -9.97
CA TYR A 206 -4.98 8.03 -10.92
C TYR A 206 -4.45 6.86 -11.74
N ASP A 207 -4.16 7.10 -13.02
CA ASP A 207 -3.56 6.12 -13.93
C ASP A 207 -2.29 6.71 -14.57
N PHE A 208 -1.16 6.00 -14.45
CA PHE A 208 0.12 6.47 -14.98
C PHE A 208 0.18 6.48 -16.50
N ASN A 209 -0.65 5.69 -17.16
CA ASN A 209 -0.75 5.60 -18.61
C ASN A 209 -1.83 6.52 -19.18
N ALA A 210 -2.47 7.34 -18.32
CA ALA A 210 -3.58 8.22 -18.66
C ALA A 210 -4.76 7.50 -19.34
N GLU A 211 -5.02 6.25 -18.91
CA GLU A 211 -6.16 5.50 -19.38
C GLU A 211 -7.46 5.98 -18.72
N ASP A 212 -8.56 5.84 -19.44
CA ASP A 212 -9.88 6.11 -18.87
C ASP A 212 -10.21 5.08 -17.78
N ILE A 213 -10.71 5.58 -16.65
CA ILE A 213 -11.09 4.77 -15.48
C ILE A 213 -12.61 4.73 -15.35
N SER A 214 -13.14 3.56 -15.10
CA SER A 214 -14.51 3.34 -14.64
C SER A 214 -14.54 2.62 -13.32
N TYR A 215 -15.63 2.77 -12.56
CA TYR A 215 -15.76 2.19 -11.24
C TYR A 215 -16.90 1.18 -11.18
N THR A 216 -16.69 0.13 -10.41
CA THR A 216 -17.76 -0.77 -9.94
C THR A 216 -18.02 -0.46 -8.48
N VAL A 217 -19.27 -0.16 -8.15
CA VAL A 217 -19.72 0.20 -6.80
C VAL A 217 -20.65 -0.87 -6.27
N GLU A 218 -20.37 -1.37 -5.09
CA GLU A 218 -21.16 -2.41 -4.43
C GLU A 218 -21.51 -1.99 -3.01
N LEU A 219 -22.76 -2.19 -2.62
CA LEU A 219 -23.28 -1.97 -1.26
C LEU A 219 -23.92 -3.27 -0.77
N ALA A 220 -23.52 -3.76 0.38
CA ALA A 220 -24.02 -5.00 0.97
C ALA A 220 -24.29 -4.88 2.47
N ARG A 221 -24.97 -5.88 3.04
CA ARG A 221 -25.18 -6.01 4.49
C ARG A 221 -24.12 -6.81 5.21
N ASP A 222 -23.16 -7.36 4.48
CA ASP A 222 -22.05 -8.12 5.03
C ASP A 222 -20.75 -7.81 4.26
N TYR A 223 -19.61 -7.89 4.95
CA TYR A 223 -18.29 -7.56 4.40
C TYR A 223 -17.82 -8.52 3.29
N GLN A 224 -18.48 -9.66 3.11
CA GLN A 224 -18.21 -10.62 2.03
C GLN A 224 -19.07 -10.37 0.79
N PHE A 225 -19.95 -9.35 0.81
CA PHE A 225 -20.83 -8.95 -0.30
C PHE A 225 -21.77 -10.05 -0.78
N ARG A 226 -22.18 -10.98 0.10
CA ARG A 226 -23.15 -12.03 -0.20
C ARG A 226 -24.59 -11.51 -0.16
N GLN A 227 -24.87 -10.50 0.69
CA GLN A 227 -26.17 -9.86 0.83
C GLN A 227 -26.15 -8.50 0.15
N MET A 228 -26.10 -8.53 -1.19
CA MET A 228 -26.05 -7.34 -2.03
C MET A 228 -27.32 -6.49 -1.90
N VAL A 229 -27.15 -5.20 -1.70
CA VAL A 229 -28.22 -4.19 -1.66
C VAL A 229 -28.24 -3.34 -2.91
N TYR A 230 -27.08 -3.00 -3.42
CA TYR A 230 -26.92 -2.20 -4.63
C TYR A 230 -25.63 -2.56 -5.34
N ARG A 231 -25.64 -2.53 -6.68
CA ARG A 231 -24.46 -2.68 -7.53
C ARG A 231 -24.65 -1.84 -8.78
N GLU A 232 -23.61 -1.10 -9.13
CA GLU A 232 -23.52 -0.37 -10.39
C GLU A 232 -22.12 -0.56 -10.98
N GLU A 233 -22.06 -0.79 -12.27
CA GLU A 233 -20.84 -1.00 -13.05
C GLU A 233 -20.64 0.13 -14.05
N HIS A 234 -19.39 0.33 -14.46
CA HIS A 234 -19.01 1.33 -15.46
C HIS A 234 -19.37 2.78 -15.07
N VAL A 235 -19.36 3.09 -13.79
CA VAL A 235 -19.55 4.46 -13.29
C VAL A 235 -18.31 5.27 -13.63
N VAL A 236 -18.51 6.39 -14.37
CA VAL A 236 -17.38 7.24 -14.82
C VAL A 236 -17.08 8.36 -13.81
N LEU A 237 -18.12 8.89 -13.18
CA LEU A 237 -17.93 9.94 -12.18
C LEU A 237 -17.66 9.32 -10.82
N PRO A 238 -16.84 9.94 -9.95
CA PRO A 238 -16.51 9.39 -8.63
C PRO A 238 -17.65 9.58 -7.62
N LEU A 239 -18.88 9.36 -8.07
CA LEU A 239 -20.10 9.44 -7.24
C LEU A 239 -21.23 8.63 -7.89
N THR A 240 -22.11 8.09 -7.06
CA THR A 240 -23.39 7.50 -7.46
C THR A 240 -24.43 7.68 -6.36
N GLN A 241 -25.67 7.32 -6.64
CA GLN A 241 -26.77 7.41 -5.67
C GLN A 241 -27.73 6.23 -5.80
N THR A 242 -28.30 5.83 -4.68
CA THR A 242 -29.33 4.79 -4.64
C THR A 242 -30.45 5.17 -3.68
N ALA A 243 -31.59 4.49 -3.76
CA ALA A 243 -32.65 4.67 -2.77
C ALA A 243 -32.10 4.32 -1.38
N ALA A 244 -32.51 5.10 -0.35
CA ALA A 244 -32.10 4.86 1.01
C ALA A 244 -32.52 3.46 1.48
N PRO A 245 -31.58 2.58 1.84
CA PRO A 245 -31.93 1.32 2.47
C PRO A 245 -32.37 1.54 3.93
N ALA A 246 -32.99 0.52 4.55
CA ALA A 246 -33.43 0.58 5.93
C ALA A 246 -32.25 0.77 6.91
N ALA A 247 -32.54 1.31 8.12
CA ALA A 247 -31.52 1.41 9.16
C ALA A 247 -30.78 0.09 9.41
N GLY A 248 -29.49 0.16 9.65
CA GLY A 248 -28.62 -1.01 9.87
C GLY A 248 -27.19 -0.80 9.43
N GLN A 249 -26.37 -1.85 9.52
CA GLN A 249 -24.97 -1.88 9.10
C GLN A 249 -24.88 -2.14 7.61
N TYR A 250 -23.94 -1.48 6.96
CA TYR A 250 -23.64 -1.61 5.54
C TYR A 250 -22.14 -1.58 5.27
N PHE A 251 -21.77 -2.23 4.18
CA PHE A 251 -20.42 -2.30 3.66
C PHE A 251 -20.42 -1.81 2.22
N ILE A 252 -19.55 -0.87 1.93
CA ILE A 252 -19.34 -0.36 0.57
C ILE A 252 -17.96 -0.78 0.08
N ARG A 253 -17.91 -1.21 -1.18
CA ARG A 253 -16.68 -1.46 -1.93
C ARG A 253 -16.74 -0.71 -3.25
N VAL A 254 -15.64 -0.07 -3.60
CA VAL A 254 -15.49 0.61 -4.89
C VAL A 254 -14.20 0.10 -5.52
N ARG A 255 -14.31 -0.41 -6.75
CA ARG A 255 -13.17 -0.89 -7.53
C ARG A 255 -13.01 -0.05 -8.78
N ALA A 256 -11.83 0.53 -8.98
CA ALA A 256 -11.42 1.19 -10.21
C ALA A 256 -10.99 0.15 -11.24
N THR A 257 -11.31 0.39 -12.52
CA THR A 257 -10.88 -0.45 -13.63
C THR A 257 -10.52 0.48 -14.80
N ASN A 258 -9.30 0.36 -15.34
CA ASN A 258 -8.88 1.10 -16.52
C ASN A 258 -9.27 0.38 -17.83
N THR A 259 -9.02 1.00 -18.97
CA THR A 259 -9.40 0.46 -20.28
C THR A 259 -8.64 -0.79 -20.68
N SER A 260 -7.45 -1.01 -20.13
CA SER A 260 -6.67 -2.25 -20.29
C SER A 260 -7.15 -3.39 -19.39
N GLY A 261 -8.10 -3.12 -18.48
CA GLY A 261 -8.71 -4.12 -17.61
C GLY A 261 -7.99 -4.35 -16.28
N TYR A 262 -6.96 -3.56 -15.98
CA TYR A 262 -6.33 -3.59 -14.65
C TYR A 262 -7.24 -2.96 -13.62
N THR A 263 -7.20 -3.47 -12.40
CA THR A 263 -8.12 -3.08 -11.33
C THR A 263 -7.41 -2.70 -10.06
N GLN A 264 -8.04 -1.79 -9.29
CA GLN A 264 -7.55 -1.39 -7.97
C GLN A 264 -8.72 -1.14 -7.01
N ASP A 265 -8.61 -1.67 -5.81
CA ASP A 265 -9.53 -1.40 -4.72
C ASP A 265 -9.13 -0.11 -3.96
N ALA A 266 -10.07 0.44 -3.18
CA ALA A 266 -9.84 1.60 -2.34
C ALA A 266 -8.86 1.32 -1.19
N PHE A 267 -8.29 2.39 -0.59
CA PHE A 267 -7.44 2.30 0.60
C PHE A 267 -8.19 1.81 1.85
N ASP A 268 -9.49 2.01 1.89
CA ASP A 268 -10.33 1.64 3.02
C ASP A 268 -10.22 0.15 3.34
N TYR A 269 -10.33 -0.20 4.60
CA TYR A 269 -10.36 -1.59 5.04
C TYR A 269 -11.31 -1.79 6.20
N TYR A 270 -11.85 -2.99 6.33
CA TYR A 270 -12.66 -3.43 7.45
C TYR A 270 -11.89 -4.46 8.28
N VAL A 271 -11.83 -4.27 9.60
CA VAL A 271 -11.11 -5.19 10.51
C VAL A 271 -12.03 -6.32 10.94
N ILE A 272 -11.55 -7.54 10.85
CA ILE A 272 -12.18 -8.76 11.35
C ILE A 272 -11.21 -9.47 12.31
N ASP A 273 -11.69 -10.45 13.07
CA ASP A 273 -10.85 -11.19 14.03
C ASP A 273 -9.60 -11.83 13.41
N SER A 274 -9.65 -12.17 12.13
CA SER A 274 -8.55 -12.82 11.40
C SER A 274 -7.66 -11.87 10.59
N GLY A 275 -7.92 -10.55 10.60
CA GLY A 275 -7.13 -9.57 9.86
C GLY A 275 -7.96 -8.46 9.23
N LYS A 276 -7.48 -7.88 8.12
CA LYS A 276 -8.10 -6.79 7.37
C LYS A 276 -8.78 -7.31 6.11
N VAL A 277 -9.92 -6.72 5.76
CA VAL A 277 -10.58 -6.88 4.46
C VAL A 277 -10.43 -5.56 3.72
N TYR A 278 -9.49 -5.50 2.78
CA TYR A 278 -9.15 -4.28 2.06
C TYR A 278 -10.21 -3.89 1.02
N GLY A 279 -10.23 -2.62 0.65
CA GLY A 279 -11.19 -2.06 -0.29
C GLY A 279 -12.61 -1.90 0.25
N VAL A 280 -12.83 -2.12 1.55
CA VAL A 280 -14.16 -2.16 2.17
C VAL A 280 -14.27 -1.11 3.27
N LYS A 281 -15.26 -0.22 3.16
CA LYS A 281 -15.64 0.72 4.23
C LYS A 281 -16.95 0.25 4.87
N CYS A 282 -16.99 0.24 6.21
CA CYS A 282 -18.19 -0.04 6.98
C CYS A 282 -18.86 1.26 7.47
N PHE A 283 -20.18 1.31 7.44
CA PHE A 283 -20.95 2.42 8.01
C PHE A 283 -22.32 1.95 8.50
N TYR A 284 -22.96 2.78 9.31
CA TYR A 284 -24.29 2.54 9.86
C TYR A 284 -25.26 3.61 9.42
N ILE A 285 -26.48 3.22 9.05
CA ILE A 285 -27.63 4.11 8.91
C ILE A 285 -28.44 3.96 10.18
N GLN A 286 -28.56 5.04 10.95
CA GLN A 286 -29.34 5.09 12.17
C GLN A 286 -30.84 5.20 11.87
N PRO A 287 -31.77 4.86 12.82
CA PRO A 287 -33.19 4.98 12.61
C PRO A 287 -33.68 6.40 12.31
N ASP A 288 -32.92 7.42 12.71
CA ASP A 288 -33.19 8.83 12.41
C ASP A 288 -32.66 9.30 11.04
N GLY A 289 -32.02 8.40 10.31
CA GLY A 289 -31.40 8.69 9.01
C GLY A 289 -29.97 9.23 9.09
N THR A 290 -29.37 9.35 10.27
CA THR A 290 -27.96 9.73 10.42
C THR A 290 -27.06 8.61 9.90
N VAL A 291 -26.03 8.96 9.13
CA VAL A 291 -24.98 8.02 8.71
C VAL A 291 -23.77 8.18 9.63
N VAL A 292 -23.25 7.06 10.14
CA VAL A 292 -22.09 7.02 11.03
C VAL A 292 -21.10 6.01 10.45
N GLU A 293 -19.86 6.42 10.24
CA GLU A 293 -18.78 5.50 9.84
C GLU A 293 -18.34 4.64 11.02
N ASP A 294 -17.95 3.41 10.71
CA ASP A 294 -17.26 2.55 11.65
C ASP A 294 -15.77 2.95 11.66
N THR A 295 -15.40 3.83 12.58
CA THR A 295 -14.00 4.25 12.74
C THR A 295 -13.34 3.36 13.78
N TYR A 296 -12.32 2.60 13.36
CA TYR A 296 -11.46 1.91 14.31
C TYR A 296 -10.60 2.95 15.02
N GLU A 297 -10.79 3.13 16.33
CA GLU A 297 -9.78 3.78 17.15
C GLU A 297 -8.63 2.77 17.34
N GLU A 298 -7.45 3.08 16.79
CA GLU A 298 -6.21 2.36 17.05
C GLU A 298 -5.71 2.55 18.48
#